data_1e003c401a80444481bdb82c47449c4b
#
_entry.id   1e003c401a80444481bdb82c47449c4b
#
_cell.length_a   1.000
_cell.length_b   1.000
_cell.length_c   1.000
_cell.angle_alpha   90.00
_cell.angle_beta   90.00
_cell.angle_gamma   90.00
#
_symmetry.space_group_name_H-M   'P 1'
#
loop_
_entity.id
_entity.type
_entity.pdbx_description
1 polymer ?
#
loop_
_entity_poly.entity_id
_entity_poly.type
_entity_poly.pdbx_seq_one_letter_code
_entity_poly.pdbx_strand_id
1 'polypeptide(L)'
;MSVWKFWKTVFSKNDPIETMVFDEIDTGVSGIAAQRVGEKMSDLSRGKQVLCITHLPQIAAIADNHDLIEKNERNGRTYTRVKELDREGRCLELARMHGGDNVSELTLASAEEQLKAADNYKLTSKN
;
A
#
# COMPACT_ATOMS: atom_id res chain seq x y z
N MET A 1 3.59 -9.52 6.58
CA MET A 1 3.69 -9.14 5.16
C MET A 1 2.43 -8.38 4.77
N SER A 2 2.58 -7.29 4.06
CA SER A 2 1.44 -6.47 3.66
C SER A 2 1.20 -6.56 2.17
N VAL A 3 -0.07 -6.64 1.77
CA VAL A 3 -0.49 -6.61 0.37
C VAL A 3 -1.26 -5.33 0.13
N TRP A 4 -0.89 -4.60 -0.92
CA TRP A 4 -1.55 -3.36 -1.29
C TRP A 4 -2.26 -3.51 -2.62
N LYS A 5 -3.50 -3.06 -2.64
CA LYS A 5 -4.32 -3.06 -3.84
C LYS A 5 -4.48 -1.62 -4.32
N PHE A 6 -4.10 -1.41 -5.53
CA PHE A 6 -4.36 -0.17 -6.24
C PHE A 6 -5.61 -0.39 -7.09
N TRP A 7 -6.69 0.26 -6.71
CA TRP A 7 -7.99 0.08 -7.36
C TRP A 7 -8.47 1.38 -7.97
N LYS A 8 -8.81 1.32 -9.22
CA LYS A 8 -9.71 2.30 -9.78
C LYS A 8 -10.75 1.53 -10.59
N THR A 9 -11.98 1.63 -10.15
CA THR A 9 -13.09 1.01 -10.85
C THR A 9 -13.37 1.81 -12.12
N VAL A 10 -12.89 1.33 -13.25
CA VAL A 10 -13.39 1.80 -14.53
C VAL A 10 -14.42 0.76 -14.96
N PHE A 11 -15.69 1.06 -14.73
CA PHE A 11 -16.77 0.25 -15.26
C PHE A 11 -16.93 0.52 -16.75
N SER A 12 -16.21 -0.26 -17.54
CA SER A 12 -16.66 -0.50 -18.90
C SER A 12 -17.33 -1.88 -18.91
N LYS A 13 -18.55 -1.94 -19.34
CA LYS A 13 -19.34 -3.18 -19.34
C LYS A 13 -18.76 -4.30 -20.22
N ASN A 14 -17.77 -4.00 -21.04
CA ASN A 14 -17.28 -4.90 -22.07
C ASN A 14 -15.77 -5.16 -22.04
N ASP A 15 -15.00 -4.46 -21.18
CA ASP A 15 -13.56 -4.65 -21.11
C ASP A 15 -13.17 -5.47 -19.90
N PRO A 16 -12.47 -6.60 -20.06
CA PRO A 16 -11.93 -7.33 -18.93
C PRO A 16 -10.90 -6.47 -18.20
N ILE A 17 -11.06 -6.36 -16.87
CA ILE A 17 -10.09 -5.65 -16.04
C ILE A 17 -8.81 -6.48 -16.01
N GLU A 18 -7.74 -5.95 -16.59
CA GLU A 18 -6.44 -6.57 -16.53
C GLU A 18 -5.84 -6.39 -15.14
N THR A 19 -5.37 -7.47 -14.54
CA THR A 19 -4.73 -7.45 -13.23
C THR A 19 -3.23 -7.61 -13.36
N MET A 20 -2.47 -6.67 -12.81
CA MET A 20 -1.01 -6.74 -12.73
C MET A 20 -0.59 -7.01 -11.29
N VAL A 21 0.33 -7.95 -11.10
CA VAL A 21 0.84 -8.30 -9.78
C VAL A 21 2.34 -7.99 -9.72
N PHE A 22 2.73 -7.18 -8.74
CA PHE A 22 4.13 -6.88 -8.45
C PHE A 22 4.49 -7.46 -7.09
N ASP A 23 5.50 -8.32 -7.06
CA ASP A 23 5.96 -8.98 -5.85
C ASP A 23 7.41 -8.60 -5.56
N GLU A 24 7.66 -8.11 -4.34
CA GLU A 24 8.99 -7.79 -3.83
C GLU A 24 9.85 -6.90 -4.75
N ILE A 25 9.27 -5.82 -5.28
CA ILE A 25 9.97 -4.88 -6.18
C ILE A 25 10.88 -3.89 -5.46
N ASP A 26 11.02 -4.01 -4.18
CA ASP A 26 11.63 -3.05 -3.27
C ASP A 26 13.13 -3.29 -3.01
N THR A 27 13.73 -4.28 -3.65
CA THR A 27 15.13 -4.65 -3.45
C THR A 27 16.06 -3.57 -4.00
N GLY A 28 16.78 -2.87 -3.11
CA GLY A 28 17.79 -1.87 -3.48
C GLY A 28 17.23 -0.52 -3.92
N VAL A 29 15.94 -0.24 -3.66
CA VAL A 29 15.30 1.01 -4.06
C VAL A 29 15.39 2.03 -2.93
N SER A 30 15.87 3.25 -3.22
CA SER A 30 15.89 4.36 -2.26
C SER A 30 14.50 4.91 -1.99
N GLY A 31 14.35 5.69 -0.90
CA GLY A 31 13.06 6.28 -0.52
C GLY A 31 12.42 7.11 -1.63
N ILE A 32 13.21 7.94 -2.32
CA ILE A 32 12.71 8.77 -3.45
C ILE A 32 12.31 7.89 -4.63
N ALA A 33 13.13 6.90 -4.96
CA ALA A 33 12.84 5.97 -6.06
C ALA A 33 11.59 5.12 -5.73
N ALA A 34 11.42 4.70 -4.48
CA ALA A 34 10.24 3.98 -4.04
C ALA A 34 8.96 4.82 -4.20
N GLN A 35 9.02 6.11 -3.87
CA GLN A 35 7.93 7.04 -4.07
C GLN A 35 7.54 7.15 -5.55
N ARG A 36 8.54 7.26 -6.44
CA ARG A 36 8.32 7.31 -7.90
C ARG A 36 7.67 6.03 -8.41
N VAL A 37 8.12 4.88 -7.93
CA VAL A 37 7.52 3.59 -8.28
C VAL A 37 6.06 3.55 -7.84
N GLY A 38 5.75 3.98 -6.62
CA GLY A 38 4.38 4.06 -6.12
C GLY A 38 3.49 4.97 -6.96
N GLU A 39 3.99 6.13 -7.35
CA GLU A 39 3.28 7.07 -8.22
C GLU A 39 2.96 6.44 -9.58
N LYS A 40 3.92 5.73 -10.17
CA LYS A 40 3.72 5.02 -11.43
C LYS A 40 2.68 3.91 -11.32
N MET A 41 2.69 3.16 -10.21
CA MET A 41 1.67 2.14 -9.95
C MET A 41 0.28 2.76 -9.81
N SER A 42 0.18 3.89 -9.13
CA SER A 42 -1.07 4.63 -9.00
C SER A 42 -1.60 5.08 -10.35
N ASP A 43 -0.73 5.57 -11.22
CA ASP A 43 -1.10 5.97 -12.58
C ASP A 43 -1.57 4.77 -13.41
N LEU A 44 -0.87 3.64 -13.34
CA LEU A 44 -1.25 2.39 -14.02
C LEU A 44 -2.61 1.87 -13.55
N SER A 45 -2.94 2.06 -12.28
CA SER A 45 -4.19 1.56 -11.69
C SER A 45 -5.44 2.27 -12.22
N ARG A 46 -5.30 3.31 -13.00
CA ARG A 46 -6.44 4.01 -13.60
C ARG A 46 -7.21 3.18 -14.62
N GLY A 47 -6.54 2.28 -15.30
CA GLY A 47 -7.17 1.40 -16.28
C GLY A 47 -7.03 -0.08 -15.96
N LYS A 48 -6.35 -0.41 -14.86
CA LYS A 48 -6.01 -1.79 -14.50
C LYS A 48 -6.10 -1.98 -13.00
N GLN A 49 -6.28 -3.22 -12.57
CA GLN A 49 -6.11 -3.57 -11.17
C GLN A 49 -4.64 -3.88 -10.91
N VAL A 50 -4.03 -3.17 -9.97
CA VAL A 50 -2.63 -3.39 -9.60
C VAL A 50 -2.57 -3.92 -8.18
N LEU A 51 -1.96 -5.08 -8.00
CA LEU A 51 -1.66 -5.68 -6.71
C LEU A 51 -0.15 -5.60 -6.47
N CYS A 52 0.25 -5.09 -5.33
CA CYS A 52 1.65 -4.98 -4.97
C CYS A 52 1.91 -5.58 -3.60
N ILE A 53 2.92 -6.43 -3.51
CA ILE A 53 3.39 -6.99 -2.24
C ILE A 53 4.74 -6.33 -1.96
N THR A 54 4.80 -5.51 -0.91
CA THR A 54 6.00 -4.76 -0.56
C THR A 54 6.04 -4.46 0.93
N HIS A 55 7.21 -4.08 1.42
CA HIS A 55 7.39 -3.56 2.78
C HIS A 55 7.87 -2.10 2.80
N LEU A 56 7.80 -1.43 1.65
CA LEU A 56 8.18 -0.01 1.54
C LEU A 56 6.99 0.90 1.85
N PRO A 57 7.10 1.75 2.87
CA PRO A 57 5.99 2.63 3.26
C PRO A 57 5.60 3.64 2.18
N GLN A 58 6.53 4.06 1.34
CA GLN A 58 6.27 4.99 0.24
C GLN A 58 5.25 4.42 -0.77
N ILE A 59 5.34 3.12 -1.04
CA ILE A 59 4.40 2.44 -1.94
C ILE A 59 3.08 2.18 -1.22
N ALA A 60 3.13 1.76 0.03
CA ALA A 60 1.93 1.50 0.85
C ALA A 60 1.05 2.75 1.01
N ALA A 61 1.67 3.92 1.18
CA ALA A 61 0.95 5.17 1.41
C ALA A 61 0.09 5.59 0.21
N ILE A 62 0.53 5.30 -1.02
CA ILE A 62 -0.18 5.73 -2.23
C ILE A 62 -1.23 4.71 -2.72
N ALA A 63 -1.28 3.53 -2.12
CA ALA A 63 -2.27 2.52 -2.47
C ALA A 63 -3.69 2.99 -2.12
N ASP A 64 -4.67 2.56 -2.91
CA ASP A 64 -6.08 2.85 -2.63
C ASP A 64 -6.61 1.98 -1.49
N ASN A 65 -6.14 0.75 -1.40
CA ASN A 65 -6.50 -0.19 -0.34
C ASN A 65 -5.25 -0.87 0.20
N HIS A 66 -5.25 -1.14 1.49
CA HIS A 66 -4.15 -1.78 2.19
C HIS A 66 -4.66 -2.99 2.96
N ASP A 67 -4.22 -4.17 2.57
CA ASP A 67 -4.50 -5.42 3.27
C ASP A 67 -3.26 -5.86 4.03
N LEU A 68 -3.44 -6.15 5.31
CA LEU A 68 -2.38 -6.67 6.16
C LEU A 68 -2.50 -8.20 6.23
N ILE A 69 -1.41 -8.89 5.92
CA ILE A 69 -1.32 -10.35 6.04
C ILE A 69 -0.57 -10.68 7.33
N GLU A 70 -1.26 -11.34 8.24
CA GLU A 70 -0.70 -11.80 9.51
C GLU A 70 -0.58 -13.32 9.50
N LYS A 71 0.57 -13.81 9.95
CA LYS A 71 0.79 -15.23 10.18
C LYS A 71 0.85 -15.48 11.68
N ASN A 72 -0.05 -16.28 12.17
CA ASN A 72 -0.12 -16.66 13.59
C ASN A 72 0.06 -18.15 13.74
N GLU A 73 0.85 -18.55 14.75
CA GLU A 73 1.03 -19.95 15.10
C GLU A 73 0.15 -20.30 16.30
N ARG A 74 -0.70 -21.32 16.15
CA ARG A 74 -1.49 -21.89 17.23
C ARG A 74 -1.40 -23.41 17.17
N ASN A 75 -1.01 -24.04 18.29
CA ASN A 75 -0.95 -25.51 18.44
C ASN A 75 -0.13 -26.20 17.32
N GLY A 76 1.01 -25.59 16.95
CA GLY A 76 1.90 -26.14 15.91
C GLY A 76 1.39 -25.95 14.49
N ARG A 77 0.31 -25.20 14.27
CA ARG A 77 -0.23 -24.87 12.96
C ARG A 77 -0.12 -23.38 12.67
N THR A 78 0.27 -23.06 11.45
CA THR A 78 0.36 -21.67 10.98
C THR A 78 -0.97 -21.26 10.35
N TYR A 79 -1.56 -20.21 10.87
CA TYR A 79 -2.78 -19.60 10.31
C TYR A 79 -2.43 -18.28 9.64
N THR A 80 -2.94 -18.08 8.44
CA THR A 80 -2.79 -16.82 7.71
C THR A 80 -4.11 -16.05 7.79
N ARG A 81 -4.04 -14.83 8.25
CA ARG A 81 -5.19 -13.92 8.30
C ARG A 81 -4.94 -12.71 7.43
N VAL A 82 -5.93 -12.34 6.64
CA VAL A 82 -5.91 -11.13 5.83
C VAL A 82 -6.90 -10.14 6.43
N LYS A 83 -6.43 -8.93 6.72
CA LYS A 83 -7.25 -7.87 7.29
C LYS A 83 -7.15 -6.62 6.42
N GLU A 84 -8.29 -6.13 5.94
CA GLU A 84 -8.33 -4.84 5.28
C GLU A 84 -8.22 -3.73 6.32
N LEU A 85 -7.31 -2.78 6.10
CA LEU A 85 -7.05 -1.69 7.02
C LEU A 85 -7.86 -0.46 6.65
N ASP A 86 -8.47 0.16 7.65
CA ASP A 86 -9.08 1.48 7.53
C ASP A 86 -8.00 2.57 7.59
N ARG A 87 -8.39 3.84 7.56
CA ARG A 87 -7.44 4.96 7.58
C ARG A 87 -6.55 4.95 8.81
N GLU A 88 -7.12 4.70 9.98
CA GLU A 88 -6.37 4.63 11.24
C GLU A 88 -5.41 3.44 11.25
N GLY A 89 -5.89 2.28 10.81
CA GLY A 89 -5.06 1.07 10.71
C GLY A 89 -3.93 1.23 9.72
N ARG A 90 -4.15 1.92 8.60
CA ARG A 90 -3.11 2.23 7.62
C ARG A 90 -2.04 3.15 8.20
N CYS A 91 -2.45 4.18 8.93
CA CYS A 91 -1.54 5.11 9.58
C CYS A 91 -0.65 4.37 10.59
N LEU A 92 -1.24 3.52 11.41
CA LEU A 92 -0.51 2.72 12.40
C LEU A 92 0.49 1.76 11.74
N GLU A 93 0.08 1.07 10.67
CA GLU A 93 0.95 0.15 9.95
C GLU A 93 2.11 0.87 9.25
N LEU A 94 1.85 2.03 8.65
CA LEU A 94 2.91 2.86 8.06
C LEU A 94 3.91 3.31 9.12
N ALA A 95 3.44 3.73 10.29
CA ALA A 95 4.30 4.10 11.39
C ALA A 95 5.18 2.92 11.84
N ARG A 96 4.60 1.73 11.90
CA ARG A 96 5.33 0.50 12.23
C ARG A 96 6.38 0.16 11.16
N MET A 97 6.07 0.37 9.90
CA MET A 97 7.01 0.15 8.78
C MET A 97 8.20 1.11 8.84
N HIS A 98 8.00 2.33 9.33
CA HIS A 98 9.07 3.31 9.50
C HIS A 98 9.92 3.08 10.74
N GLY A 99 9.30 2.80 11.87
CA GLY A 99 9.95 2.79 13.18
C GLY A 99 10.03 1.43 13.87
N GLY A 100 9.62 0.35 13.22
CA GLY A 100 9.53 -0.96 13.87
C GLY A 100 8.37 -1.03 14.87
N ASP A 101 8.50 -1.88 15.89
CA ASP A 101 7.41 -2.10 16.85
C ASP A 101 7.20 -0.92 17.82
N ASN A 102 8.17 -0.01 17.91
CA ASN A 102 8.08 1.17 18.76
C ASN A 102 7.45 2.34 18.01
N VAL A 103 6.13 2.39 18.00
CA VAL A 103 5.37 3.46 17.35
C VAL A 103 5.27 4.65 18.32
N SER A 104 5.84 5.78 17.94
CA SER A 104 5.77 7.03 18.69
C SER A 104 4.74 7.99 18.07
N GLU A 105 4.36 9.03 18.82
CA GLU A 105 3.50 10.08 18.28
C GLU A 105 4.10 10.74 17.04
N LEU A 106 5.41 10.90 17.03
CA LEU A 106 6.12 11.48 15.88
C LEU A 106 6.02 10.60 14.63
N THR A 107 6.19 9.28 14.79
CA THR A 107 6.04 8.35 13.65
C THR A 107 4.60 8.28 13.16
N LEU A 108 3.61 8.37 14.03
CA LEU A 108 2.20 8.45 13.65
C LEU A 108 1.90 9.73 12.87
N ALA A 109 2.40 10.87 13.33
CA ALA A 109 2.24 12.15 12.63
C ALA A 109 2.89 12.13 11.26
N SER A 110 4.08 11.56 11.14
CA SER A 110 4.80 11.40 9.89
C SER A 110 4.03 10.49 8.91
N ALA A 111 3.48 9.40 9.40
CA ALA A 111 2.67 8.48 8.60
C ALA A 111 1.40 9.15 8.08
N GLU A 112 0.71 9.92 8.92
CA GLU A 112 -0.49 10.67 8.53
C GLU A 112 -0.17 11.72 7.46
N GLU A 113 0.93 12.43 7.62
CA GLU A 113 1.39 13.40 6.62
C GLU A 113 1.70 12.73 5.28
N GLN A 114 2.34 11.56 5.32
CA GLN A 114 2.65 10.78 4.13
C GLN A 114 1.37 10.33 3.41
N LEU A 115 0.35 9.89 4.14
CA LEU A 115 -0.94 9.52 3.57
C LEU A 115 -1.65 10.71 2.93
N LYS A 116 -1.60 11.87 3.57
CA LYS A 116 -2.16 13.11 3.01
C LYS A 116 -1.46 13.54 1.73
N ALA A 117 -0.14 13.46 1.71
CA ALA A 117 0.64 13.79 0.51
C ALA A 117 0.31 12.85 -0.65
N ALA A 118 0.13 11.56 -0.37
CA ALA A 118 -0.28 10.58 -1.37
C ALA A 118 -1.69 10.87 -1.91
N ASP A 119 -2.63 11.21 -1.05
CA ASP A 119 -3.98 11.59 -1.45
C ASP A 119 -3.97 12.83 -2.36
N ASN A 120 -3.18 13.83 -2.01
CA ASN A 120 -3.02 15.04 -2.82
C ASN A 120 -2.44 14.72 -4.21
N TYR A 121 -1.43 13.85 -4.27
CA TYR A 121 -0.88 13.41 -5.55
C TYR A 121 -1.96 12.77 -6.43
N LYS A 122 -2.75 11.86 -5.86
CA LYS A 122 -3.82 11.19 -6.61
C LYS A 122 -4.89 12.16 -7.10
N LEU A 123 -5.22 13.18 -6.34
CA LEU A 123 -6.17 14.21 -6.74
C LEU A 123 -5.63 15.08 -7.89
N THR A 124 -4.36 15.49 -7.83
CA THR A 124 -3.75 16.34 -8.86
C THR A 124 -3.45 15.57 -10.15
N SER A 125 -3.14 14.29 -10.05
CA SER A 125 -2.80 13.45 -11.20
C SER A 125 -4.01 13.01 -12.03
N LYS A 126 -5.23 13.29 -11.58
CA LYS A 126 -6.47 12.98 -12.31
C LYS A 126 -6.76 13.93 -13.47
N ASN A 127 -6.01 15.00 -13.58
CA ASN A 127 -6.19 15.99 -14.63
C ASN A 127 -5.31 15.72 -15.84
#